data_581f7c94acd95dda902aa37ee1fb0ea3
#
_entry.id   581f7c94acd95dda902aa37ee1fb0ea3
#
_cell.length_a   1.000
_cell.length_b   1.000
_cell.length_c   1.000
_cell.angle_alpha   90.00
_cell.angle_beta   90.00
_cell.angle_gamma   90.00
#
_symmetry.space_group_name_H-M   'P 1'
#
loop_
_entity.id
_entity.type
_entity.pdbx_description
1 polymer ?
#
loop_
_entity_poly.entity_id
_entity_poly.type
_entity_poly.pdbx_seq_one_letter_code
_entity_poly.pdbx_strand_id
1 'polypeptide(L)'
;MTYDAAPDPSARQGRKTVNESQDTPLSEGSWQPFLTVNACGRDWTLERAADMEALWESMTEFTEDERLPYWTELWPSSLVLADWLYQRRESLRGQPCLDLGCGIGLTALVA
;
A
#
# COMPACT_ATOMS: atom_id res chain seq x y z
N MET A 1 -26.73 6.10 -55.45
CA MET A 1 -25.57 6.19 -54.54
C MET A 1 -25.36 7.65 -54.22
N THR A 2 -25.86 8.08 -53.10
CA THR A 2 -25.67 9.44 -52.57
C THR A 2 -24.53 9.39 -51.55
N TYR A 3 -23.43 10.06 -51.90
CA TYR A 3 -22.31 10.24 -50.95
C TYR A 3 -22.74 11.28 -49.92
N ASP A 4 -22.78 10.86 -48.68
CA ASP A 4 -23.04 11.72 -47.53
C ASP A 4 -21.79 12.57 -47.24
N ALA A 5 -22.00 13.88 -47.10
CA ALA A 5 -20.93 14.85 -46.94
C ALA A 5 -20.24 14.68 -45.57
N ALA A 6 -18.92 14.77 -45.57
CA ALA A 6 -18.11 14.76 -44.37
C ALA A 6 -18.46 15.90 -43.42
N PRO A 7 -18.49 15.70 -42.08
CA PRO A 7 -18.80 16.76 -41.13
C PRO A 7 -17.66 17.79 -41.04
N ASP A 8 -18.09 19.06 -40.97
CA ASP A 8 -17.28 20.26 -40.82
C ASP A 8 -16.28 20.19 -39.62
N PRO A 9 -15.00 20.44 -39.83
CA PRO A 9 -14.00 20.41 -38.76
C PRO A 9 -14.01 21.64 -37.85
N SER A 10 -14.90 22.61 -38.02
CA SER A 10 -14.91 23.85 -37.22
C SER A 10 -15.67 23.80 -35.89
N ALA A 11 -16.29 22.65 -35.54
CA ALA A 11 -17.07 22.50 -34.31
C ALA A 11 -16.27 21.93 -33.11
N ARG A 12 -14.95 22.11 -33.05
CA ARG A 12 -14.13 21.76 -31.87
C ARG A 12 -13.71 23.01 -31.10
N GLN A 13 -14.68 23.71 -30.53
CA GLN A 13 -14.41 24.65 -29.44
C GLN A 13 -15.11 24.16 -28.18
N GLY A 14 -14.34 23.60 -27.32
CA GLY A 14 -14.77 23.10 -26.00
C GLY A 14 -13.65 22.36 -25.33
N ARG A 15 -12.41 22.89 -25.41
CA ARG A 15 -11.30 22.41 -24.57
C ARG A 15 -11.63 22.87 -23.16
N LYS A 16 -12.28 21.99 -22.38
CA LYS A 16 -12.27 22.10 -20.92
C LYS A 16 -10.81 22.14 -20.52
N THR A 17 -10.36 23.26 -20.02
CA THR A 17 -9.13 23.38 -19.26
C THR A 17 -9.24 22.37 -18.14
N VAL A 18 -8.48 21.29 -18.27
CA VAL A 18 -8.17 20.41 -17.14
C VAL A 18 -7.47 21.33 -16.16
N ASN A 19 -8.14 21.59 -15.06
CA ASN A 19 -7.57 22.27 -13.93
C ASN A 19 -6.35 21.40 -13.56
N GLU A 20 -5.16 21.89 -13.81
CA GLU A 20 -3.93 21.35 -13.23
C GLU A 20 -4.13 21.41 -11.74
N SER A 21 -4.67 20.33 -11.20
CA SER A 21 -4.59 20.06 -9.77
C SER A 21 -3.11 20.16 -9.46
N GLN A 22 -2.78 21.18 -8.70
CA GLN A 22 -1.46 21.37 -8.13
C GLN A 22 -1.02 20.01 -7.62
N ASP A 23 -0.06 19.38 -8.30
CA ASP A 23 0.79 18.38 -7.72
C ASP A 23 1.47 19.05 -6.53
N THR A 24 0.78 19.02 -5.41
CA THR A 24 1.42 19.23 -4.13
C THR A 24 2.43 18.08 -4.08
N PRO A 25 3.75 18.35 -4.10
CA PRO A 25 4.72 17.29 -3.92
C PRO A 25 4.27 16.57 -2.65
N LEU A 26 4.06 15.26 -2.76
CA LEU A 26 3.80 14.42 -1.61
C LEU A 26 4.84 14.86 -0.60
N SER A 27 4.40 15.57 0.44
CA SER A 27 5.30 16.00 1.50
C SER A 27 6.06 14.73 1.84
N GLU A 28 7.39 14.79 1.78
CA GLU A 28 8.26 13.71 2.21
C GLU A 28 7.75 13.32 3.59
N GLY A 29 6.86 12.33 3.59
CA GLY A 29 6.24 11.85 4.81
C GLY A 29 7.40 11.31 5.62
N SER A 30 7.80 12.04 6.64
CA SER A 30 8.88 11.64 7.52
C SER A 30 8.65 10.19 7.91
N TRP A 31 9.56 9.31 7.50
CA TRP A 31 9.54 7.91 7.87
C TRP A 31 9.45 7.80 9.38
N GLN A 32 8.47 7.07 9.88
CA GLN A 32 8.26 6.88 11.31
C GLN A 32 8.54 5.44 11.70
N PRO A 33 9.21 5.19 12.83
CA PRO A 33 9.50 3.83 13.31
C PRO A 33 8.24 3.09 13.79
N PHE A 34 7.14 3.81 13.97
CA PHE A 34 5.86 3.24 14.36
C PHE A 34 4.80 3.62 13.34
N LEU A 35 3.98 2.64 12.98
CA LEU A 35 2.83 2.81 12.11
C LEU A 35 1.57 2.46 12.88
N THR A 36 0.63 3.40 13.01
CA THR A 36 -0.69 3.13 13.55
C THR A 36 -1.66 2.78 12.44
N VAL A 37 -2.30 1.63 12.56
CA VAL A 37 -3.22 1.08 11.57
C VAL A 37 -4.55 0.78 12.23
N ASN A 38 -5.65 1.30 11.68
CA ASN A 38 -6.99 0.89 12.09
C ASN A 38 -7.40 -0.34 11.29
N ALA A 39 -7.58 -1.46 11.97
CA ALA A 39 -8.03 -2.70 11.36
C ALA A 39 -8.84 -3.51 12.36
N CYS A 40 -9.89 -4.20 11.90
CA CYS A 40 -10.74 -5.05 12.73
C CYS A 40 -11.38 -4.30 13.91
N GLY A 41 -11.73 -3.03 13.72
CA GLY A 41 -12.39 -2.18 14.70
C GLY A 41 -11.51 -1.67 15.85
N ARG A 42 -10.19 -1.76 15.71
CA ARG A 42 -9.21 -1.23 16.70
C ARG A 42 -7.97 -0.70 16.03
N ASP A 43 -7.21 0.10 16.78
CA ASP A 43 -5.91 0.60 16.36
C ASP A 43 -4.81 -0.37 16.77
N TRP A 44 -3.91 -0.64 15.83
CA TRP A 44 -2.71 -1.44 15.99
C TRP A 44 -1.50 -0.55 15.81
N THR A 45 -0.55 -0.62 16.73
CA THR A 45 0.75 0.04 16.59
C THR A 45 1.77 -1.00 16.17
N LEU A 46 2.31 -0.83 14.98
CA LEU A 46 3.31 -1.72 14.39
C LEU A 46 4.66 -1.03 14.41
N GLU A 47 5.66 -1.70 14.94
CA GLU A 47 7.03 -1.23 14.93
C GLU A 47 7.72 -1.68 13.63
N ARG A 48 8.52 -0.79 13.05
CA ARG A 48 9.33 -1.07 11.86
C ARG A 48 10.70 -0.42 11.98
N ALA A 49 11.59 -0.67 11.01
CA ALA A 49 12.92 -0.06 11.04
C ALA A 49 12.83 1.46 11.22
N ALA A 50 13.63 2.00 12.12
CA ALA A 50 13.64 3.44 12.41
C ALA A 50 14.19 4.27 11.25
N ASP A 51 15.06 3.69 10.45
CA ASP A 51 15.70 4.30 9.29
C ASP A 51 15.74 3.30 8.15
N MET A 52 14.96 3.56 7.11
CA MET A 52 14.85 2.70 5.94
C MET A 52 16.13 2.70 5.11
N GLU A 53 16.77 3.84 4.99
CA GLU A 53 17.97 4.01 4.18
C GLU A 53 19.15 3.26 4.81
N ALA A 54 19.35 3.44 6.12
CA ALA A 54 20.35 2.70 6.88
C ALA A 54 20.10 1.18 6.85
N LEU A 55 18.84 0.77 6.91
CA LEU A 55 18.49 -0.64 6.78
C LEU A 55 18.87 -1.17 5.39
N TRP A 56 18.52 -0.45 4.35
CA TRP A 56 18.81 -0.87 2.97
C TRP A 56 20.32 -0.93 2.71
N GLU A 57 21.08 0.09 3.14
CA GLU A 57 22.52 0.10 3.06
C GLU A 57 23.15 -1.13 3.74
N SER A 58 22.70 -1.44 4.96
CA SER A 58 23.18 -2.61 5.69
C SER A 58 22.90 -3.94 4.98
N MET A 59 21.79 -4.02 4.25
CA MET A 59 21.43 -5.23 3.50
C MET A 59 22.28 -5.37 2.23
N THR A 60 22.61 -4.27 1.54
CA THR A 60 23.41 -4.29 0.31
C THR A 60 24.87 -4.63 0.56
N GLU A 61 25.41 -4.35 1.76
CA GLU A 61 26.76 -4.74 2.12
C GLU A 61 26.95 -6.27 2.19
N PHE A 62 25.87 -7.03 2.42
CA PHE A 62 25.93 -8.48 2.64
C PHE A 62 25.41 -9.33 1.51
N THR A 63 24.76 -8.72 0.52
CA THR A 63 24.15 -9.44 -0.61
C THR A 63 24.40 -8.70 -1.91
N GLU A 64 24.78 -9.44 -2.95
CA GLU A 64 24.87 -8.91 -4.32
C GLU A 64 23.48 -8.59 -4.90
N ASP A 65 22.42 -8.94 -4.20
CA ASP A 65 21.02 -8.71 -4.56
C ASP A 65 20.57 -7.36 -3.98
N GLU A 66 20.34 -6.39 -4.84
CA GLU A 66 19.75 -5.08 -4.50
C GLU A 66 18.25 -5.20 -4.13
N ARG A 67 17.92 -6.07 -3.18
CA ARG A 67 16.52 -6.28 -2.76
C ARG A 67 16.08 -5.18 -1.81
N LEU A 68 15.08 -4.43 -2.22
CA LEU A 68 14.43 -3.48 -1.32
C LEU A 68 13.75 -4.22 -0.16
N PRO A 69 13.81 -3.67 1.07
CA PRO A 69 13.21 -4.30 2.25
C PRO A 69 11.67 -4.14 2.27
N TYR A 70 10.98 -4.70 1.28
CA TYR A 70 9.52 -4.62 1.14
C TYR A 70 8.75 -5.14 2.36
N TRP A 71 9.37 -5.97 3.19
CA TRP A 71 8.77 -6.49 4.41
C TRP A 71 8.54 -5.43 5.49
N THR A 72 9.13 -4.24 5.37
CA THR A 72 8.94 -3.12 6.29
C THR A 72 7.70 -2.31 5.99
N GLU A 73 7.06 -2.53 4.84
CA GLU A 73 5.87 -1.83 4.41
C GLU A 73 4.58 -2.55 4.80
N LEU A 74 3.55 -1.77 5.10
CA LEU A 74 2.20 -2.30 5.26
C LEU A 74 1.53 -2.43 3.89
N TRP A 75 1.38 -3.64 3.43
CA TRP A 75 0.72 -3.90 2.16
C TRP A 75 -0.80 -3.88 2.32
N PRO A 76 -1.55 -3.31 1.36
CA PRO A 76 -3.02 -3.31 1.40
C PRO A 76 -3.62 -4.72 1.54
N SER A 77 -2.98 -5.74 0.99
CA SER A 77 -3.38 -7.14 1.14
C SER A 77 -3.38 -7.62 2.60
N SER A 78 -2.50 -7.07 3.44
CA SER A 78 -2.50 -7.38 4.88
C SER A 78 -3.77 -6.90 5.59
N LEU A 79 -4.32 -5.76 5.17
CA LEU A 79 -5.59 -5.25 5.71
C LEU A 79 -6.76 -6.14 5.32
N VAL A 80 -6.80 -6.59 4.07
CA VAL A 80 -7.84 -7.50 3.57
C VAL A 80 -7.76 -8.84 4.29
N LEU A 81 -6.55 -9.38 4.46
CA LEU A 81 -6.35 -10.66 5.16
C LEU A 81 -6.68 -10.54 6.64
N ALA A 82 -6.33 -9.43 7.30
CA ALA A 82 -6.68 -9.17 8.69
C ALA A 82 -8.20 -9.17 8.89
N ASP A 83 -8.94 -8.49 8.02
CA ASP A 83 -10.40 -8.47 8.06
C ASP A 83 -11.01 -9.86 7.83
N TRP A 84 -10.48 -10.61 6.87
CA TRP A 84 -10.89 -11.98 6.61
C TRP A 84 -10.68 -12.90 7.82
N LEU A 85 -9.54 -12.80 8.50
CA LEU A 85 -9.23 -13.54 9.73
C LEU A 85 -10.19 -13.15 10.86
N TYR A 86 -10.40 -11.85 11.03
CA TYR A 86 -11.31 -11.34 12.06
C TYR A 86 -12.74 -11.83 11.88
N GLN A 87 -13.25 -11.90 10.67
CA GLN A 87 -14.57 -12.47 10.38
C GLN A 87 -14.68 -13.95 10.75
N ARG A 88 -13.56 -14.67 10.77
CA ARG A 88 -13.46 -16.10 11.10
C ARG A 88 -12.93 -16.38 12.50
N ARG A 89 -12.74 -15.37 13.32
CA ARG A 89 -12.10 -15.47 14.65
C ARG A 89 -12.68 -16.57 15.54
N GLU A 90 -13.98 -16.84 15.47
CA GLU A 90 -14.60 -17.87 16.29
C GLU A 90 -14.14 -19.29 15.88
N SER A 91 -13.95 -19.53 14.60
CA SER A 91 -13.46 -20.81 14.08
C SER A 91 -11.96 -20.99 14.24
N LEU A 92 -11.20 -19.87 14.35
CA LEU A 92 -9.76 -19.89 14.52
C LEU A 92 -9.32 -19.87 15.98
N ARG A 93 -10.23 -19.54 16.90
CA ARG A 93 -9.92 -19.41 18.32
C ARG A 93 -9.28 -20.68 18.88
N GLY A 94 -8.07 -20.50 19.47
CA GLY A 94 -7.32 -21.59 20.05
C GLY A 94 -6.64 -22.53 19.07
N GLN A 95 -6.71 -22.24 17.77
CA GLN A 95 -5.96 -22.97 16.75
C GLN A 95 -4.55 -22.39 16.63
N PRO A 96 -3.52 -23.24 16.44
CA PRO A 96 -2.19 -22.74 16.10
C PRO A 96 -2.21 -22.11 14.70
N CYS A 97 -1.70 -20.88 14.59
CA CYS A 97 -1.60 -20.16 13.34
C CYS A 97 -0.14 -19.85 12.99
N LEU A 98 0.19 -19.94 11.72
CA LEU A 98 1.49 -19.55 11.20
C LEU A 98 1.28 -18.52 10.09
N ASP A 99 1.86 -17.34 10.24
CA ASP A 99 1.89 -16.31 9.20
C ASP A 99 3.25 -16.41 8.47
N LEU A 100 3.24 -17.05 7.31
CA LEU A 100 4.44 -17.19 6.48
C LEU A 100 4.62 -15.93 5.64
N GLY A 101 5.75 -15.23 5.83
CA GLY A 101 6.02 -13.96 5.16
C GLY A 101 5.23 -12.80 5.77
N CYS A 102 5.10 -12.77 7.07
CA CYS A 102 4.26 -11.83 7.83
C CYS A 102 4.59 -10.34 7.62
N GLY A 103 5.74 -9.99 7.03
CA GLY A 103 6.18 -8.60 6.90
C GLY A 103 6.29 -7.92 8.26
N ILE A 104 5.57 -6.80 8.45
CA ILE A 104 5.54 -6.08 9.75
C ILE A 104 4.57 -6.70 10.77
N GLY A 105 3.90 -7.79 10.44
CA GLY A 105 3.22 -8.65 11.41
C GLY A 105 1.76 -8.34 11.70
N LEU A 106 1.08 -7.47 10.96
CA LEU A 106 -0.33 -7.13 11.22
C LEU A 106 -1.23 -8.39 11.23
N THR A 107 -1.10 -9.23 10.22
CA THR A 107 -1.92 -10.46 10.10
C THR A 107 -1.66 -11.45 11.21
N ALA A 108 -0.40 -11.60 11.63
CA ALA A 108 -0.02 -12.44 12.77
C ALA A 108 -0.60 -11.94 14.10
N LEU A 109 -0.73 -10.62 14.27
CA LEU A 109 -1.31 -10.03 15.48
C LEU A 109 -2.83 -10.17 15.52
N VAL A 110 -3.48 -10.20 14.37
CA VAL A 110 -4.94 -10.33 14.26
C VAL A 110 -5.39 -11.79 14.42
N ALA A 111 -4.58 -12.75 13.95
CA ALA A 111 -4.88 -14.18 14.02
C ALA A 111 -4.87 -14.69 15.46
#